data_afdb7e541e72ad8de40a4f3a4005b08a
#
_entry.id   afdb7e541e72ad8de40a4f3a4005b08a
#
_cell.length_a   1.000
_cell.length_b   1.000
_cell.length_c   1.000
_cell.angle_alpha   90.00
_cell.angle_beta   90.00
_cell.angle_gamma   90.00
#
_symmetry.space_group_name_H-M   'P 1'
#
loop_
_entity.id
_entity.type
_entity.pdbx_description
1 polymer ?
#
loop_
_entity_poly.entity_id
_entity_poly.type
_entity_poly.pdbx_seq_one_letter_code
_entity_poly.pdbx_strand_id
1 'polypeptide(L)'
;YNRRILFCLLGAVLILVLIIVLWMERQSIRPIVHLAKIMDKVSGQDFQFNNEYKGRQDEIGILYADYEKMLNQINMLIKEKYESQINILKSRLRNLTSQINSHFLFNTLENISCLAQLEGDKQIVTMTKSLGDMLRYTMDIDGDYISLEKEIGQMQRYLNIQEVRFGNEINLELDLEDGAEKRKVMKFMLQPIVENAIEHGMAGKEFPWNLLITARHEGKDMYIVVKDNGTGMDEAALERVRKRIYDKTESEEEEACFNIGLKNIHERIQLLFTEEYGMKVDSSPE
;
A
#
# COMPACT_ATOMS: atom_id res chain seq x y z
N TYR A 1 51.94 -52.11 47.89
CA TYR A 1 51.66 -52.29 46.43
C TYR A 1 50.16 -52.23 46.17
N ASN A 2 49.34 -52.92 46.91
CA ASN A 2 47.88 -52.99 46.68
C ASN A 2 47.14 -51.64 46.86
N ARG A 3 47.56 -50.78 47.81
CA ARG A 3 46.96 -49.45 48.00
C ARG A 3 47.16 -48.50 46.80
N ARG A 4 48.34 -48.50 46.18
CA ARG A 4 48.62 -47.66 45.00
C ARG A 4 47.78 -48.11 43.80
N ILE A 5 47.60 -49.41 43.58
CA ILE A 5 46.78 -49.99 42.53
C ILE A 5 45.32 -49.58 42.74
N LEU A 6 44.82 -49.64 44.00
CA LEU A 6 43.48 -49.27 44.35
C LEU A 6 43.20 -47.77 44.05
N PHE A 7 44.11 -46.86 44.40
CA PHE A 7 43.98 -45.42 44.08
C PHE A 7 44.01 -45.13 42.57
N CYS A 8 44.85 -45.85 41.82
CA CYS A 8 44.88 -45.75 40.37
C CYS A 8 43.56 -46.19 39.73
N LEU A 9 42.98 -47.30 40.18
CA LEU A 9 41.69 -47.81 39.72
C LEU A 9 40.55 -46.85 40.07
N LEU A 10 40.53 -46.28 41.26
CA LEU A 10 39.53 -45.32 41.68
C LEU A 10 39.63 -44.03 40.87
N GLY A 11 40.82 -43.52 40.57
CA GLY A 11 41.05 -42.38 39.67
C GLY A 11 40.59 -42.67 38.25
N ALA A 12 40.88 -43.86 37.72
CA ALA A 12 40.44 -44.25 36.38
C ALA A 12 38.89 -44.28 36.26
N VAL A 13 38.23 -44.80 37.30
CA VAL A 13 36.76 -44.85 37.33
C VAL A 13 36.17 -43.44 37.38
N LEU A 14 36.74 -42.54 38.21
CA LEU A 14 36.28 -41.16 38.28
C LEU A 14 36.43 -40.41 36.96
N ILE A 15 37.55 -40.60 36.28
CA ILE A 15 37.81 -40.00 34.96
C ILE A 15 36.77 -40.55 33.93
N LEU A 16 36.53 -41.85 33.96
CA LEU A 16 35.55 -42.47 33.05
C LEU A 16 34.16 -41.92 33.29
N VAL A 17 33.72 -41.82 34.54
CA VAL A 17 32.42 -41.23 34.89
C VAL A 17 32.35 -39.77 34.42
N LEU A 18 33.41 -38.98 34.62
CA LEU A 18 33.45 -37.59 34.15
C LEU A 18 33.31 -37.51 32.63
N ILE A 19 33.99 -38.38 31.89
CA ILE A 19 33.90 -38.45 30.42
C ILE A 19 32.45 -38.78 29.99
N ILE A 20 31.81 -39.75 30.62
CA ILE A 20 30.44 -40.15 30.34
C ILE A 20 29.48 -38.97 30.61
N VAL A 21 29.61 -38.30 31.74
CA VAL A 21 28.75 -37.14 32.09
C VAL A 21 28.92 -36.03 31.08
N LEU A 22 30.15 -35.64 30.73
CA LEU A 22 30.40 -34.58 29.72
C LEU A 22 29.91 -34.99 28.34
N TRP A 23 30.03 -36.24 27.97
CA TRP A 23 29.49 -36.75 26.71
C TRP A 23 27.96 -36.69 26.68
N MET A 24 27.31 -37.15 27.76
CA MET A 24 25.85 -37.15 27.90
C MET A 24 25.28 -35.71 27.93
N GLU A 25 25.95 -34.79 28.60
CA GLU A 25 25.59 -33.36 28.59
C GLU A 25 25.59 -32.80 27.17
N ARG A 26 26.69 -33.06 26.42
CA ARG A 26 26.85 -32.53 25.07
C ARG A 26 25.95 -33.19 24.05
N GLN A 27 25.69 -34.48 24.19
CA GLN A 27 24.96 -35.28 23.22
C GLN A 27 23.45 -35.25 23.42
N SER A 28 22.98 -35.08 24.68
CA SER A 28 21.53 -35.17 24.96
C SER A 28 20.97 -33.92 25.67
N ILE A 29 21.61 -33.47 26.72
CA ILE A 29 21.04 -32.38 27.55
C ILE A 29 21.05 -31.05 26.83
N ARG A 30 22.16 -30.65 26.24
CA ARG A 30 22.28 -29.34 25.54
C ARG A 30 21.29 -29.20 24.36
N PRO A 31 21.14 -30.16 23.46
CA PRO A 31 20.15 -30.08 22.39
C PRO A 31 18.71 -29.88 22.91
N ILE A 32 18.32 -30.65 23.94
CA ILE A 32 16.97 -30.54 24.51
C ILE A 32 16.74 -29.17 25.13
N VAL A 33 17.69 -28.67 25.92
CA VAL A 33 17.61 -27.33 26.53
C VAL A 33 17.58 -26.23 25.43
N HIS A 34 18.34 -26.42 24.35
CA HIS A 34 18.31 -25.51 23.20
C HIS A 34 16.94 -25.49 22.51
N LEU A 35 16.35 -26.67 22.26
CA LEU A 35 15.03 -26.76 21.68
C LEU A 35 13.97 -26.10 22.58
N ALA A 36 14.00 -26.37 23.89
CA ALA A 36 13.09 -25.74 24.83
C ALA A 36 13.18 -24.20 24.80
N LYS A 37 14.40 -23.62 24.71
CA LYS A 37 14.61 -22.19 24.58
C LYS A 37 14.09 -21.60 23.27
N ILE A 38 14.19 -22.34 22.17
CA ILE A 38 13.63 -21.93 20.88
C ILE A 38 12.11 -21.96 20.95
N MET A 39 11.53 -23.01 21.53
CA MET A 39 10.07 -23.12 21.71
C MET A 39 9.51 -21.98 22.53
N ASP A 40 10.21 -21.51 23.56
CA ASP A 40 9.81 -20.38 24.39
C ASP A 40 9.87 -19.04 23.64
N LYS A 41 10.86 -18.87 22.73
CA LYS A 41 10.99 -17.67 21.90
C LYS A 41 9.95 -17.54 20.78
N VAL A 42 9.38 -18.63 20.31
CA VAL A 42 8.37 -18.68 19.25
C VAL A 42 7.00 -18.12 19.70
N SER A 43 6.82 -17.73 20.94
CA SER A 43 5.64 -16.99 21.40
C SER A 43 5.51 -15.55 20.79
N GLY A 44 6.52 -15.06 20.09
CA GLY A 44 6.49 -13.82 19.27
C GLY A 44 6.30 -14.12 17.79
N GLN A 45 5.95 -13.11 17.02
CA GLN A 45 5.55 -13.19 15.59
C GLN A 45 6.59 -13.77 14.59
N ASP A 46 7.76 -14.20 15.04
CA ASP A 46 8.82 -14.68 14.16
C ASP A 46 8.98 -16.20 14.27
N PHE A 47 8.39 -16.91 13.29
CA PHE A 47 8.41 -18.38 13.18
C PHE A 47 9.61 -18.89 12.37
N GLN A 48 10.72 -18.14 12.29
CA GLN A 48 11.92 -18.61 11.63
C GLN A 48 12.67 -19.57 12.54
N PHE A 49 12.82 -20.82 12.08
CA PHE A 49 13.55 -21.86 12.76
C PHE A 49 14.74 -22.32 11.93
N ASN A 50 15.92 -22.14 12.46
CA ASN A 50 17.14 -22.71 11.88
C ASN A 50 17.49 -24.01 12.61
N ASN A 51 17.31 -25.14 11.91
CA ASN A 51 17.58 -26.45 12.47
C ASN A 51 19.09 -26.71 12.48
N GLU A 52 19.77 -26.40 13.59
CA GLU A 52 21.20 -26.63 13.78
C GLU A 52 21.58 -28.11 13.86
N TYR A 53 20.60 -29.00 14.10
CA TYR A 53 20.79 -30.46 14.24
C TYR A 53 20.30 -31.23 13.03
N LYS A 54 20.20 -30.58 11.89
CA LYS A 54 19.77 -31.19 10.62
C LYS A 54 20.73 -32.28 10.20
N GLY A 55 20.18 -33.51 10.00
CA GLY A 55 20.97 -34.71 9.63
C GLY A 55 21.30 -35.65 10.78
N ARG A 56 20.93 -35.33 12.01
CA ARG A 56 21.02 -36.26 13.15
C ARG A 56 19.94 -37.33 13.03
N GLN A 57 20.32 -38.60 13.23
CA GLN A 57 19.44 -39.76 13.00
C GLN A 57 18.86 -40.38 14.27
N ASP A 58 19.09 -39.80 15.43
CA ASP A 58 18.58 -40.27 16.72
C ASP A 58 17.25 -39.54 17.08
N GLU A 59 16.72 -39.86 18.26
CA GLU A 59 15.44 -39.35 18.77
C GLU A 59 15.43 -37.80 18.88
N ILE A 60 16.58 -37.22 19.16
CA ILE A 60 16.74 -35.76 19.19
C ILE A 60 16.61 -35.16 17.79
N GLY A 61 17.23 -35.80 16.79
CA GLY A 61 17.09 -35.36 15.37
C GLY A 61 15.65 -35.45 14.89
N ILE A 62 14.93 -36.51 15.25
CA ILE A 62 13.49 -36.67 14.95
C ILE A 62 12.68 -35.55 15.59
N LEU A 63 12.93 -35.23 16.86
CA LEU A 63 12.24 -34.18 17.58
C LEU A 63 12.41 -32.81 16.94
N TYR A 64 13.62 -32.47 16.50
CA TYR A 64 13.91 -31.22 15.76
C TYR A 64 13.19 -31.17 14.39
N ALA A 65 13.18 -32.30 13.67
CA ALA A 65 12.51 -32.40 12.38
C ALA A 65 10.98 -32.25 12.51
N ASP A 66 10.38 -32.90 13.53
CA ASP A 66 8.95 -32.79 13.79
C ASP A 66 8.55 -31.37 14.23
N TYR A 67 9.39 -30.71 15.03
CA TYR A 67 9.18 -29.32 15.40
C TYR A 67 9.26 -28.38 14.18
N GLU A 68 10.25 -28.54 13.30
CA GLU A 68 10.37 -27.81 12.04
C GLU A 68 9.12 -28.00 11.16
N LYS A 69 8.65 -29.25 11.04
CA LYS A 69 7.43 -29.59 10.29
C LYS A 69 6.20 -28.91 10.88
N MET A 70 6.06 -28.92 12.20
CA MET A 70 4.95 -28.23 12.89
C MET A 70 4.97 -26.73 12.64
N LEU A 71 6.12 -26.07 12.73
CA LEU A 71 6.23 -24.64 12.45
C LEU A 71 5.89 -24.29 10.99
N ASN A 72 6.34 -25.11 10.04
CA ASN A 72 5.99 -24.95 8.64
C ASN A 72 4.49 -25.09 8.40
N GLN A 73 3.82 -26.03 9.08
CA GLN A 73 2.36 -26.17 9.03
C GLN A 73 1.65 -24.96 9.63
N ILE A 74 2.12 -24.45 10.77
CA ILE A 74 1.56 -23.23 11.39
C ILE A 74 1.69 -22.04 10.44
N ASN A 75 2.86 -21.82 9.84
CA ASN A 75 3.08 -20.75 8.88
C ASN A 75 2.14 -20.87 7.66
N MET A 76 1.95 -22.07 7.15
CA MET A 76 1.02 -22.31 6.04
C MET A 76 -0.43 -21.98 6.44
N LEU A 77 -0.88 -22.44 7.61
CA LEU A 77 -2.23 -22.16 8.10
C LEU A 77 -2.46 -20.65 8.37
N ILE A 78 -1.46 -19.97 8.89
CA ILE A 78 -1.51 -18.51 9.08
C ILE A 78 -1.67 -17.82 7.74
N LYS A 79 -0.85 -18.19 6.74
CA LYS A 79 -0.93 -17.63 5.39
C LYS A 79 -2.30 -17.87 4.75
N GLU A 80 -2.79 -19.11 4.79
CA GLU A 80 -4.13 -19.46 4.27
C GLU A 80 -5.24 -18.66 4.96
N LYS A 81 -5.15 -18.48 6.29
CA LYS A 81 -6.10 -17.67 7.06
C LYS A 81 -6.11 -16.21 6.59
N TYR A 82 -4.93 -15.60 6.42
CA TYR A 82 -4.84 -14.22 5.92
C TYR A 82 -5.37 -14.08 4.49
N GLU A 83 -5.00 -15.00 3.60
CA GLU A 83 -5.52 -15.02 2.22
C GLU A 83 -7.05 -15.17 2.19
N SER A 84 -7.59 -16.05 3.03
CA SER A 84 -9.05 -16.22 3.18
C SER A 84 -9.73 -14.95 3.69
N GLN A 85 -9.17 -14.30 4.70
CA GLN A 85 -9.70 -13.03 5.22
C GLN A 85 -9.69 -11.91 4.18
N ILE A 86 -8.60 -11.77 3.43
CA ILE A 86 -8.49 -10.82 2.33
C ILE A 86 -9.55 -11.09 1.25
N ASN A 87 -9.77 -12.37 0.90
CA ASN A 87 -10.78 -12.75 -0.10
C ASN A 87 -12.21 -12.46 0.38
N ILE A 88 -12.49 -12.68 1.67
CA ILE A 88 -13.79 -12.33 2.28
C ILE A 88 -14.01 -10.81 2.25
N LEU A 89 -12.99 -10.02 2.60
CA LEU A 89 -13.07 -8.56 2.55
C LEU A 89 -13.28 -8.05 1.11
N LYS A 90 -12.53 -8.59 0.14
CA LYS A 90 -12.71 -8.27 -1.28
C LYS A 90 -14.11 -8.64 -1.77
N SER A 91 -14.65 -9.79 -1.36
CA SER A 91 -16.02 -10.20 -1.71
C SER A 91 -17.07 -9.27 -1.10
N ARG A 92 -16.89 -8.86 0.16
CA ARG A 92 -17.79 -7.89 0.81
C ARG A 92 -17.77 -6.53 0.12
N LEU A 93 -16.58 -6.03 -0.23
CA LEU A 93 -16.45 -4.78 -0.99
C LEU A 93 -17.13 -4.87 -2.36
N ARG A 94 -16.95 -5.99 -3.09
CA ARG A 94 -17.65 -6.23 -4.36
C ARG A 94 -19.17 -6.27 -4.19
N ASN A 95 -19.68 -6.91 -3.14
CA ASN A 95 -21.12 -6.94 -2.86
C ASN A 95 -21.65 -5.55 -2.52
N LEU A 96 -20.94 -4.75 -1.73
CA LEU A 96 -21.34 -3.38 -1.42
C LEU A 96 -21.34 -2.49 -2.68
N THR A 97 -20.32 -2.59 -3.53
CA THR A 97 -20.28 -1.85 -4.81
C THR A 97 -21.35 -2.34 -5.80
N SER A 98 -21.68 -3.62 -5.78
CA SER A 98 -22.76 -4.15 -6.67
C SER A 98 -24.17 -3.74 -6.23
N GLN A 99 -24.37 -3.34 -4.95
CA GLN A 99 -25.64 -2.76 -4.48
C GLN A 99 -25.93 -1.38 -5.13
N ILE A 100 -24.89 -0.69 -5.61
CA ILE A 100 -25.06 0.46 -6.49
C ILE A 100 -25.49 -0.13 -7.85
N ASN A 101 -26.75 0.05 -8.22
CA ASN A 101 -27.23 -0.43 -9.51
C ASN A 101 -26.58 0.41 -10.64
N SER A 102 -25.36 0.01 -10.99
CA SER A 102 -24.54 0.69 -12.02
C SER A 102 -25.30 0.83 -13.33
N HIS A 103 -26.01 -0.21 -13.73
CA HIS A 103 -26.80 -0.22 -14.95
C HIS A 103 -27.94 0.80 -14.90
N PHE A 104 -28.61 0.95 -13.76
CA PHE A 104 -29.62 1.98 -13.58
C PHE A 104 -29.03 3.39 -13.68
N LEU A 105 -27.89 3.63 -13.02
CA LEU A 105 -27.22 4.94 -13.09
C LEU A 105 -26.77 5.27 -14.50
N PHE A 106 -26.13 4.32 -15.21
CA PHE A 106 -25.71 4.53 -16.59
C PHE A 106 -26.90 4.83 -17.51
N ASN A 107 -27.94 4.02 -17.45
CA ASN A 107 -29.14 4.24 -18.26
C ASN A 107 -29.80 5.58 -17.96
N THR A 108 -29.84 5.98 -16.70
CA THR A 108 -30.41 7.28 -16.31
C THR A 108 -29.59 8.43 -16.88
N LEU A 109 -28.25 8.38 -16.76
CA LEU A 109 -27.36 9.40 -17.32
C LEU A 109 -27.43 9.44 -18.84
N GLU A 110 -27.54 8.29 -19.49
CA GLU A 110 -27.68 8.19 -20.95
C GLU A 110 -29.02 8.80 -21.41
N ASN A 111 -30.11 8.53 -20.70
CA ASN A 111 -31.42 9.14 -20.98
C ASN A 111 -31.36 10.67 -20.81
N ILE A 112 -30.74 11.19 -19.74
CA ILE A 112 -30.58 12.63 -19.53
C ILE A 112 -29.76 13.23 -20.67
N SER A 113 -28.65 12.56 -21.05
CA SER A 113 -27.79 13.00 -22.16
C SER A 113 -28.57 13.05 -23.48
N CYS A 114 -29.41 12.05 -23.75
CA CYS A 114 -30.22 11.97 -24.95
C CYS A 114 -31.28 13.12 -25.00
N LEU A 115 -31.98 13.37 -23.90
CA LEU A 115 -32.93 14.47 -23.80
C LEU A 115 -32.22 15.82 -23.98
N ALA A 116 -31.12 16.04 -23.33
CA ALA A 116 -30.30 17.27 -23.48
C ALA A 116 -29.81 17.47 -24.92
N GLN A 117 -29.47 16.38 -25.60
CA GLN A 117 -29.08 16.43 -27.02
C GLN A 117 -30.23 16.83 -27.94
N LEU A 118 -31.47 16.39 -27.66
CA LEU A 118 -32.63 16.81 -28.39
C LEU A 118 -32.94 18.29 -28.20
N GLU A 119 -32.72 18.82 -27.01
CA GLU A 119 -32.91 20.23 -26.69
C GLU A 119 -31.70 21.10 -27.12
N GLY A 120 -30.63 20.49 -27.63
CA GLY A 120 -29.42 21.19 -28.08
C GLY A 120 -28.49 21.69 -26.94
N ASP A 121 -28.70 21.22 -25.70
CA ASP A 121 -27.91 21.62 -24.54
C ASP A 121 -26.61 20.81 -24.45
N LYS A 122 -25.56 21.39 -25.03
CA LYS A 122 -24.23 20.76 -25.06
C LYS A 122 -23.60 20.63 -23.65
N GLN A 123 -23.94 21.53 -22.72
CA GLN A 123 -23.36 21.52 -21.38
C GLN A 123 -23.86 20.30 -20.60
N ILE A 124 -25.17 20.05 -20.60
CA ILE A 124 -25.75 18.88 -19.93
C ILE A 124 -25.24 17.59 -20.59
N VAL A 125 -25.10 17.55 -21.92
CA VAL A 125 -24.55 16.38 -22.64
C VAL A 125 -23.12 16.12 -22.18
N THR A 126 -22.26 17.15 -22.09
CA THR A 126 -20.87 17.00 -21.63
C THR A 126 -20.79 16.51 -20.19
N MET A 127 -21.57 17.11 -19.28
CA MET A 127 -21.60 16.69 -17.86
C MET A 127 -22.04 15.24 -17.70
N THR A 128 -23.14 14.84 -18.32
CA THR A 128 -23.71 13.49 -18.17
C THR A 128 -22.80 12.42 -18.76
N LYS A 129 -22.18 12.67 -19.91
CA LYS A 129 -21.17 11.76 -20.49
C LYS A 129 -19.93 11.65 -19.60
N SER A 130 -19.37 12.78 -19.17
CA SER A 130 -18.18 12.79 -18.31
C SER A 130 -18.46 12.06 -16.99
N LEU A 131 -19.62 12.30 -16.36
CA LEU A 131 -20.02 11.62 -15.13
C LEU A 131 -20.22 10.10 -15.34
N GLY A 132 -20.86 9.70 -16.44
CA GLY A 132 -21.04 8.30 -16.79
C GLY A 132 -19.70 7.56 -16.96
N ASP A 133 -18.75 8.19 -17.66
CA ASP A 133 -17.42 7.62 -17.85
C ASP A 133 -16.60 7.56 -16.54
N MET A 134 -16.72 8.59 -15.67
CA MET A 134 -16.11 8.57 -14.34
C MET A 134 -16.67 7.46 -13.45
N LEU A 135 -17.97 7.25 -13.45
CA LEU A 135 -18.61 6.14 -12.73
C LEU A 135 -18.12 4.78 -13.26
N ARG A 136 -18.05 4.62 -14.58
CA ARG A 136 -17.53 3.38 -15.21
C ARG A 136 -16.11 3.09 -14.78
N TYR A 137 -15.25 4.11 -14.76
CA TYR A 137 -13.88 4.00 -14.30
C TYR A 137 -13.77 3.61 -12.82
N THR A 138 -14.63 4.17 -11.97
CA THR A 138 -14.66 3.87 -10.53
C THR A 138 -15.11 2.44 -10.25
N MET A 139 -16.05 1.93 -11.05
CA MET A 139 -16.60 0.57 -10.90
C MET A 139 -15.75 -0.51 -11.53
N ASP A 140 -14.78 -0.16 -12.36
CA ASP A 140 -13.79 -1.10 -12.89
C ASP A 140 -12.81 -1.48 -11.79
N ILE A 141 -13.03 -2.66 -11.19
CA ILE A 141 -12.29 -3.18 -10.03
C ILE A 141 -11.01 -3.90 -10.46
N ASP A 142 -10.78 -4.09 -11.76
CA ASP A 142 -9.66 -4.86 -12.26
C ASP A 142 -8.37 -4.04 -12.31
N GLY A 143 -7.55 -4.24 -11.26
CA GLY A 143 -6.15 -3.82 -11.17
C GLY A 143 -5.93 -2.48 -10.46
N ASP A 144 -4.86 -2.47 -9.65
CA ASP A 144 -4.39 -1.27 -8.93
C ASP A 144 -3.58 -0.33 -9.84
N TYR A 145 -3.20 -0.79 -11.04
CA TYR A 145 -2.33 -0.08 -11.98
C TYR A 145 -2.97 0.06 -13.34
N ILE A 146 -2.88 1.27 -13.91
CA ILE A 146 -3.34 1.60 -15.25
C ILE A 146 -2.30 2.43 -15.99
N SER A 147 -2.47 2.68 -17.31
CA SER A 147 -1.62 3.63 -18.03
C SER A 147 -1.87 5.07 -17.55
N LEU A 148 -0.81 5.88 -17.56
CA LEU A 148 -0.91 7.31 -17.26
C LEU A 148 -1.92 8.01 -18.17
N GLU A 149 -2.02 7.62 -19.44
CA GLU A 149 -3.02 8.10 -20.40
C GLU A 149 -4.45 7.93 -19.87
N LYS A 150 -4.76 6.79 -19.24
CA LYS A 150 -6.09 6.54 -18.68
C LYS A 150 -6.37 7.41 -17.45
N GLU A 151 -5.37 7.65 -16.59
CA GLU A 151 -5.49 8.58 -15.46
C GLU A 151 -5.71 10.02 -15.93
N ILE A 152 -4.95 10.47 -16.94
CA ILE A 152 -5.12 11.79 -17.55
C ILE A 152 -6.52 11.90 -18.17
N GLY A 153 -6.98 10.87 -18.88
CA GLY A 153 -8.33 10.84 -19.44
C GLY A 153 -9.42 10.94 -18.38
N GLN A 154 -9.22 10.30 -17.22
CA GLN A 154 -10.17 10.39 -16.10
C GLN A 154 -10.19 11.80 -15.50
N MET A 155 -9.03 12.38 -15.27
CA MET A 155 -8.87 13.75 -14.80
C MET A 155 -9.52 14.76 -15.77
N GLN A 156 -9.33 14.58 -17.10
CA GLN A 156 -9.95 15.44 -18.11
C GLN A 156 -11.48 15.42 -18.02
N ARG A 157 -12.10 14.25 -17.74
CA ARG A 157 -13.56 14.16 -17.54
C ARG A 157 -14.01 14.94 -16.31
N TYR A 158 -13.23 14.91 -15.23
CA TYR A 158 -13.48 15.72 -14.07
C TYR A 158 -13.42 17.23 -14.40
N LEU A 159 -12.38 17.67 -15.12
CA LEU A 159 -12.24 19.06 -15.54
C LEU A 159 -13.41 19.50 -16.43
N ASN A 160 -13.85 18.69 -17.38
CA ASN A 160 -15.01 19.00 -18.22
C ASN A 160 -16.28 19.29 -17.39
N ILE A 161 -16.48 18.59 -16.27
CA ILE A 161 -17.59 18.85 -15.36
C ILE A 161 -17.40 20.18 -14.65
N GLN A 162 -16.19 20.48 -14.19
CA GLN A 162 -15.89 21.73 -13.49
C GLN A 162 -15.97 22.94 -14.42
N GLU A 163 -15.56 22.83 -15.67
CA GLU A 163 -15.73 23.88 -16.68
C GLU A 163 -17.20 24.26 -16.88
N VAL A 164 -18.09 23.27 -16.96
CA VAL A 164 -19.53 23.55 -17.05
C VAL A 164 -20.04 24.18 -15.75
N ARG A 165 -19.58 23.70 -14.58
CA ARG A 165 -19.98 24.22 -13.27
C ARG A 165 -19.61 25.67 -13.06
N PHE A 166 -18.40 26.06 -13.45
CA PHE A 166 -17.89 27.43 -13.28
C PHE A 166 -18.19 28.33 -14.47
N GLY A 167 -18.61 27.78 -15.61
CA GLY A 167 -18.88 28.52 -16.82
C GLY A 167 -17.65 29.10 -17.50
N ASN A 168 -16.46 28.60 -17.17
CA ASN A 168 -15.18 29.05 -17.69
C ASN A 168 -14.28 27.88 -18.02
N GLU A 169 -13.42 28.08 -19.00
CA GLU A 169 -12.44 27.09 -19.44
C GLU A 169 -11.29 26.98 -18.44
N ILE A 170 -10.85 25.74 -18.20
CA ILE A 170 -9.69 25.42 -17.37
C ILE A 170 -8.58 24.95 -18.31
N ASN A 171 -7.51 25.71 -18.40
CA ASN A 171 -6.38 25.39 -19.27
C ASN A 171 -5.56 24.22 -18.69
N LEU A 172 -5.61 23.08 -19.35
CA LEU A 172 -4.76 21.93 -19.03
C LEU A 172 -3.63 21.84 -20.03
N GLU A 173 -2.41 21.97 -19.54
CA GLU A 173 -1.19 21.75 -20.29
C GLU A 173 -0.54 20.41 -19.88
N LEU A 174 -0.18 19.58 -20.87
CA LEU A 174 0.47 18.30 -20.66
C LEU A 174 1.87 18.35 -21.27
N ASP A 175 2.89 18.19 -20.43
CA ASP A 175 4.28 18.11 -20.84
C ASP A 175 4.82 16.71 -20.46
N LEU A 176 4.61 15.76 -21.35
CA LEU A 176 4.92 14.36 -21.14
C LEU A 176 6.14 13.97 -21.96
N GLU A 177 7.10 13.29 -21.33
CA GLU A 177 8.20 12.64 -22.03
C GLU A 177 7.68 11.50 -22.92
N ASP A 178 8.33 11.28 -24.05
CA ASP A 178 7.96 10.23 -25.01
C ASP A 178 7.79 8.87 -24.35
N GLY A 179 6.59 8.28 -24.47
CA GLY A 179 6.25 6.98 -23.91
C GLY A 179 5.82 7.00 -22.44
N ALA A 180 5.84 8.15 -21.76
CA ALA A 180 5.36 8.27 -20.37
C ALA A 180 3.88 7.93 -20.25
N GLU A 181 3.07 8.26 -21.24
CA GLU A 181 1.63 7.99 -21.29
C GLU A 181 1.26 6.51 -21.18
N LYS A 182 2.14 5.62 -21.65
CA LYS A 182 1.95 4.15 -21.65
C LYS A 182 2.41 3.48 -20.36
N ARG A 183 3.12 4.22 -19.49
CA ARG A 183 3.62 3.68 -18.23
C ARG A 183 2.48 3.43 -17.26
N LYS A 184 2.64 2.37 -16.48
CA LYS A 184 1.67 2.01 -15.45
C LYS A 184 1.84 2.88 -14.21
N VAL A 185 0.77 3.51 -13.81
CA VAL A 185 0.65 4.32 -12.60
C VAL A 185 -0.46 3.76 -11.71
N MET A 186 -0.48 4.16 -10.48
CA MET A 186 -1.52 3.78 -9.53
C MET A 186 -2.85 4.43 -9.94
N LYS A 187 -3.92 3.64 -9.93
CA LYS A 187 -5.29 4.11 -10.22
C LYS A 187 -5.73 5.14 -9.18
N PHE A 188 -6.43 6.19 -9.59
CA PHE A 188 -6.87 7.32 -8.76
C PHE A 188 -5.72 8.10 -8.11
N MET A 189 -4.61 8.29 -8.82
CA MET A 189 -3.49 9.06 -8.32
C MET A 189 -3.61 10.54 -8.65
N LEU A 190 -3.94 10.88 -9.90
CA LEU A 190 -3.98 12.27 -10.36
C LEU A 190 -5.26 13.01 -9.95
N GLN A 191 -6.39 12.35 -9.99
CA GLN A 191 -7.68 12.96 -9.76
C GLN A 191 -7.76 13.71 -8.41
N PRO A 192 -7.40 13.12 -7.24
CA PRO A 192 -7.50 13.86 -5.97
C PRO A 192 -6.52 15.03 -5.86
N ILE A 193 -5.39 14.99 -6.60
CA ILE A 193 -4.45 16.11 -6.63
C ILE A 193 -5.08 17.29 -7.40
N VAL A 194 -5.68 16.99 -8.55
CA VAL A 194 -6.36 17.99 -9.36
C VAL A 194 -7.63 18.51 -8.68
N GLU A 195 -8.38 17.65 -8.01
CA GLU A 195 -9.52 18.06 -7.17
C GLU A 195 -9.06 19.09 -6.11
N ASN A 196 -7.97 18.79 -5.43
CA ASN A 196 -7.40 19.69 -4.44
C ASN A 196 -6.95 21.04 -5.04
N ALA A 197 -6.34 21.02 -6.22
CA ALA A 197 -5.95 22.25 -6.92
C ALA A 197 -7.18 23.11 -7.29
N ILE A 198 -8.26 22.50 -7.82
CA ILE A 198 -9.48 23.22 -8.20
C ILE A 198 -10.25 23.73 -6.99
N GLU A 199 -10.47 22.89 -5.97
CA GLU A 199 -11.33 23.25 -4.83
C GLU A 199 -10.65 24.19 -3.85
N HIS A 200 -9.33 24.11 -3.73
CA HIS A 200 -8.57 24.86 -2.73
C HIS A 200 -7.56 25.81 -3.32
N GLY A 201 -6.79 25.37 -4.31
CA GLY A 201 -5.77 26.23 -4.92
C GLY A 201 -6.38 27.40 -5.67
N MET A 202 -7.46 27.16 -6.39
CA MET A 202 -8.10 28.15 -7.26
C MET A 202 -9.35 28.81 -6.66
N ALA A 203 -9.74 28.41 -5.44
CA ALA A 203 -10.86 29.02 -4.74
C ALA A 203 -10.61 30.52 -4.50
N GLY A 204 -11.50 31.36 -5.04
CA GLY A 204 -11.41 32.83 -4.93
C GLY A 204 -10.45 33.51 -5.92
N LYS A 205 -9.80 32.73 -6.79
CA LYS A 205 -8.95 33.27 -7.85
C LYS A 205 -9.76 33.54 -9.13
N GLU A 206 -9.46 34.63 -9.79
CA GLU A 206 -10.04 34.95 -11.11
C GLU A 206 -9.45 34.06 -12.20
N PHE A 207 -10.25 33.78 -13.25
CA PHE A 207 -9.79 33.02 -14.41
C PHE A 207 -8.74 33.86 -15.24
N PRO A 208 -7.83 33.20 -15.99
CA PRO A 208 -7.82 31.79 -16.34
C PRO A 208 -7.19 30.89 -15.25
N TRP A 209 -7.77 29.71 -15.05
CA TRP A 209 -7.17 28.67 -14.25
C TRP A 209 -6.29 27.79 -15.12
N ASN A 210 -5.04 27.61 -14.70
CA ASN A 210 -4.06 26.82 -15.46
C ASN A 210 -3.54 25.68 -14.62
N LEU A 211 -3.57 24.49 -15.19
CA LEU A 211 -3.00 23.27 -14.64
C LEU A 211 -1.94 22.76 -15.60
N LEU A 212 -0.75 22.51 -15.10
CA LEU A 212 0.34 21.88 -15.85
C LEU A 212 0.65 20.51 -15.22
N ILE A 213 0.62 19.47 -16.04
CA ILE A 213 1.06 18.13 -15.64
C ILE A 213 2.29 17.78 -16.43
N THR A 214 3.38 17.55 -15.72
CA THR A 214 4.62 17.04 -16.33
C THR A 214 4.88 15.61 -15.89
N ALA A 215 5.34 14.75 -16.80
CA ALA A 215 5.80 13.42 -16.47
C ALA A 215 7.17 13.19 -17.09
N ARG A 216 8.16 12.83 -16.28
CA ARG A 216 9.54 12.59 -16.65
C ARG A 216 10.01 11.28 -16.07
N HIS A 217 10.96 10.68 -16.72
CA HIS A 217 11.55 9.41 -16.36
C HIS A 217 13.02 9.57 -16.02
N GLU A 218 13.44 9.13 -14.84
CA GLU A 218 14.84 9.12 -14.42
C GLU A 218 15.23 7.68 -14.02
N GLY A 219 15.98 7.00 -14.88
CA GLY A 219 16.40 5.62 -14.65
C GLY A 219 15.22 4.65 -14.57
N LYS A 220 14.88 4.16 -13.38
CA LYS A 220 13.73 3.27 -13.14
C LYS A 220 12.50 4.02 -12.61
N ASP A 221 12.69 5.25 -12.18
CA ASP A 221 11.69 6.04 -11.49
C ASP A 221 10.94 6.96 -12.45
N MET A 222 9.72 7.29 -12.10
CA MET A 222 8.88 8.23 -12.84
C MET A 222 8.45 9.34 -11.90
N TYR A 223 8.69 10.57 -12.32
CA TYR A 223 8.29 11.79 -11.63
C TYR A 223 7.10 12.39 -12.35
N ILE A 224 6.02 12.57 -11.62
CA ILE A 224 4.83 13.25 -12.10
C ILE A 224 4.63 14.50 -11.23
N VAL A 225 4.56 15.66 -11.87
CA VAL A 225 4.33 16.94 -11.20
C VAL A 225 3.02 17.51 -11.69
N VAL A 226 2.17 17.89 -10.76
CA VAL A 226 0.94 18.66 -11.01
C VAL A 226 1.14 20.02 -10.43
N LYS A 227 1.09 21.05 -11.28
CA LYS A 227 1.25 22.47 -10.89
C LYS A 227 -0.01 23.22 -11.25
N ASP A 228 -0.50 23.99 -10.31
CA ASP A 228 -1.58 24.95 -10.50
C ASP A 228 -1.08 26.39 -10.39
N ASN A 229 -1.88 27.34 -10.87
CA ASN A 229 -1.65 28.77 -10.70
C ASN A 229 -2.58 29.36 -9.63
N GLY A 230 -2.90 28.59 -8.60
CA GLY A 230 -3.78 28.99 -7.51
C GLY A 230 -3.22 30.10 -6.62
N THR A 231 -3.92 30.39 -5.54
CA THR A 231 -3.53 31.46 -4.58
C THR A 231 -2.27 31.12 -3.77
N GLY A 232 -1.85 29.84 -3.82
CA GLY A 232 -0.73 29.34 -3.04
C GLY A 232 -1.00 29.30 -1.54
N MET A 233 0.02 28.90 -0.79
CA MET A 233 0.00 28.78 0.66
C MET A 233 1.17 29.53 1.27
N ASP A 234 0.95 30.18 2.42
CA ASP A 234 2.05 30.68 3.24
C ASP A 234 2.83 29.51 3.87
N GLU A 235 4.03 29.78 4.38
CA GLU A 235 4.91 28.78 4.95
C GLU A 235 4.23 28.01 6.10
N ALA A 236 3.44 28.69 6.94
CA ALA A 236 2.77 28.07 8.07
C ALA A 236 1.64 27.11 7.62
N ALA A 237 0.92 27.46 6.55
CA ALA A 237 -0.10 26.59 5.95
C ALA A 237 0.56 25.39 5.26
N LEU A 238 1.63 25.61 4.50
CA LEU A 238 2.38 24.55 3.83
C LEU A 238 2.96 23.53 4.82
N GLU A 239 3.54 24.00 5.92
CA GLU A 239 4.05 23.12 6.98
C GLU A 239 2.94 22.29 7.64
N ARG A 240 1.75 22.86 7.86
CA ARG A 240 0.59 22.10 8.34
C ARG A 240 0.17 21.00 7.37
N VAL A 241 0.13 21.30 6.06
CA VAL A 241 -0.20 20.32 5.02
C VAL A 241 0.86 19.21 4.98
N ARG A 242 2.14 19.57 4.96
CA ARG A 242 3.25 18.60 4.99
C ARG A 242 3.19 17.69 6.22
N LYS A 243 2.98 18.27 7.41
CA LYS A 243 2.86 17.51 8.64
C LYS A 243 1.71 16.49 8.56
N ARG A 244 0.53 16.88 8.05
CA ARG A 244 -0.61 15.98 7.90
C ARG A 244 -0.37 14.85 6.90
N ILE A 245 0.37 15.10 5.81
CA ILE A 245 0.66 14.08 4.80
C ILE A 245 1.70 13.08 5.32
N TYR A 246 2.73 13.54 6.04
CA TYR A 246 3.88 12.73 6.39
C TYR A 246 3.84 12.16 7.82
N ASP A 247 2.98 12.70 8.70
CA ASP A 247 2.88 12.23 10.08
C ASP A 247 2.05 10.95 10.15
N LYS A 248 2.66 9.88 10.66
CA LYS A 248 2.03 8.57 10.85
C LYS A 248 1.18 8.49 12.13
N THR A 249 1.23 9.51 12.99
CA THR A 249 0.44 9.55 14.23
C THR A 249 -0.99 9.98 13.94
N GLU A 250 -1.93 9.10 14.19
CA GLU A 250 -3.37 9.39 14.16
C GLU A 250 -3.72 10.36 15.29
N SER A 251 -3.89 11.61 14.96
CA SER A 251 -4.65 12.54 15.83
C SER A 251 -6.09 12.56 15.32
N GLU A 252 -6.97 11.87 16.02
CA GLU A 252 -8.42 11.82 15.76
C GLU A 252 -9.15 13.14 16.01
N GLU A 253 -8.46 14.23 16.30
CA GLU A 253 -9.10 15.50 16.66
C GLU A 253 -8.89 16.57 15.58
N GLU A 254 -10.04 16.98 15.09
CA GLU A 254 -10.37 18.23 14.40
C GLU A 254 -10.24 18.34 12.88
N GLU A 255 -11.44 18.48 12.35
CA GLU A 255 -11.88 19.26 11.21
C GLU A 255 -11.36 18.93 9.83
N ALA A 256 -12.32 18.48 9.11
CA ALA A 256 -12.50 18.60 7.68
C ALA A 256 -11.75 17.61 6.80
N CYS A 257 -12.49 17.14 5.87
CA CYS A 257 -12.14 16.39 4.66
C CYS A 257 -10.99 16.97 3.83
N PHE A 258 -10.36 18.03 4.30
CA PHE A 258 -9.24 18.73 3.73
C PHE A 258 -7.97 17.91 3.81
N ASN A 259 -7.44 17.44 2.69
CA ASN A 259 -6.19 16.69 2.55
C ASN A 259 -6.21 15.17 2.88
N ILE A 260 -7.35 14.56 3.22
CA ILE A 260 -7.44 13.10 3.33
C ILE A 260 -7.01 12.44 2.00
N GLY A 261 -7.37 13.05 0.87
CA GLY A 261 -7.01 12.56 -0.45
C GLY A 261 -5.49 12.51 -0.69
N LEU A 262 -4.76 13.57 -0.33
CA LEU A 262 -3.31 13.65 -0.52
C LEU A 262 -2.55 12.70 0.40
N LYS A 263 -2.93 12.61 1.68
CA LYS A 263 -2.37 11.62 2.62
C LYS A 263 -2.56 10.20 2.11
N ASN A 264 -3.78 9.86 1.69
CA ASN A 264 -4.09 8.54 1.15
C ASN A 264 -3.25 8.20 -0.08
N ILE A 265 -2.98 9.17 -0.98
CA ILE A 265 -2.11 8.96 -2.13
C ILE A 265 -0.68 8.67 -1.66
N HIS A 266 -0.15 9.48 -0.74
CA HIS A 266 1.19 9.30 -0.20
C HIS A 266 1.39 7.92 0.42
N GLU A 267 0.48 7.52 1.32
CA GLU A 267 0.50 6.21 1.97
C GLU A 267 0.35 5.05 0.98
N ARG A 268 -0.54 5.19 -0.02
CA ARG A 268 -0.71 4.16 -1.07
C ARG A 268 0.55 4.01 -1.93
N ILE A 269 1.25 5.10 -2.27
CA ILE A 269 2.51 5.02 -2.99
C ILE A 269 3.55 4.26 -2.16
N GLN A 270 3.69 4.58 -0.86
CA GLN A 270 4.62 3.89 0.02
C GLN A 270 4.29 2.40 0.19
N LEU A 271 3.01 2.05 0.30
CA LEU A 271 2.57 0.65 0.40
C LEU A 271 2.85 -0.16 -0.87
N LEU A 272 2.74 0.45 -2.04
CA LEU A 272 2.87 -0.25 -3.33
C LEU A 272 4.32 -0.29 -3.86
N PHE A 273 5.13 0.71 -3.53
CA PHE A 273 6.49 0.83 -4.08
C PHE A 273 7.59 0.72 -3.03
N THR A 274 7.57 1.36 -1.97
CA THR A 274 8.39 1.32 -0.74
C THR A 274 8.36 2.69 -0.06
N GLU A 275 8.89 2.82 1.17
CA GLU A 275 8.96 4.09 1.90
C GLU A 275 9.87 5.16 1.26
N GLU A 276 10.68 4.79 0.26
CA GLU A 276 11.54 5.74 -0.48
C GLU A 276 10.73 6.60 -1.46
N TYR A 277 9.53 6.13 -1.85
CA TYR A 277 8.62 6.82 -2.76
C TYR A 277 7.52 7.54 -1.98
N GLY A 278 6.87 8.48 -2.64
CA GLY A 278 5.79 9.22 -2.02
C GLY A 278 5.52 10.53 -2.75
N MET A 279 4.65 11.34 -2.17
CA MET A 279 4.30 12.65 -2.70
C MET A 279 5.10 13.74 -1.99
N LYS A 280 5.49 14.77 -2.72
CA LYS A 280 6.04 16.02 -2.19
C LYS A 280 5.09 17.17 -2.52
N VAL A 281 4.96 18.09 -1.60
CA VAL A 281 4.10 19.28 -1.76
C VAL A 281 4.94 20.52 -1.54
N ASP A 282 4.88 21.41 -2.53
CA ASP A 282 5.52 22.71 -2.51
C ASP A 282 4.48 23.78 -2.90
N SER A 283 4.58 24.94 -2.33
CA SER A 283 3.71 26.07 -2.62
C SER A 283 4.41 27.40 -2.31
N SER A 284 4.03 28.43 -3.04
CA SER A 284 4.44 29.80 -2.73
C SER A 284 3.21 30.71 -2.85
N PRO A 285 2.98 31.65 -1.94
CA PRO A 285 1.93 32.67 -2.13
C PRO A 285 2.24 33.50 -3.38
N GLU A 286 1.21 33.86 -4.10
CA GLU A 286 1.32 34.84 -5.22
C GLU A 286 1.76 36.20 -4.74
#